data_c02dac4f98e5c64958e2c2edf9ad1595
#
_entry.id   c02dac4f98e5c64958e2c2edf9ad1595
#
_cell.length_a   1.000
_cell.length_b   1.000
_cell.length_c   1.000
_cell.angle_alpha   90.00
_cell.angle_beta   90.00
_cell.angle_gamma   90.00
#
_symmetry.space_group_name_H-M   'P 1'
#
loop_
_entity.id
_entity.type
_entity.pdbx_description
1 polymer ?
#
loop_
_entity_poly.entity_id
_entity_poly.type
_entity_poly.pdbx_seq_one_letter_code
_entity_poly.pdbx_strand_id
1 'polypeptide(L)'
;MKRASKKQAEVIAGVEERIGHHFANPARLERALTHSSTRTAVGGNYERLEFLGDRVLGLCVAELLFSHFGSASEGELSVRLNQLVSAQTCSEIADELGLHEFIRTGADVKKLTGKRMANVRADVVESLIAAIYLDAGLETARAFIDKHWRTRALADDAARRDAKTELQEWAHARFGVTPVYRVTDRGGSDHEPVFTVIVDVAGAKSARGESRSKRAAEQAAATAILEREGVWQTPQGKMMSDTPDTSDTPDVETIVEEPKGPTRSGFVALIGAPNAGKSTLMNQLVGAKVSIASHKVQTTRSIVRGIAIHDRTQIVFIDTPGIFTPKRRLDRAMVTTAWGGAKDGDLVLVLIDAERGIRGEAEALLDLLADRHGHKVLVINKIDQVKRDTLLALTAAIHEKAKFDETFMISALNGSGCKDLMDYLAKTLPEGPWYYPEDQISDLPMRQLSAEITREKLFLRLHQELPYASHVETEGWVEKKDGSVRIEQVIYVERDSQKKIVLGHKGETIKAIGQASRKEIAEILDQKVHLFLFVKVRENWGNDPERYREMGLEFPH
;
A
#
# COMPACT_ATOMS: atom_id res chain seq x y z
N MET A 1 7.19 0.13 46.86
CA MET A 1 8.18 0.66 45.88
C MET A 1 9.38 -0.27 45.66
N LYS A 2 10.14 -0.73 46.68
CA LYS A 2 11.33 -1.60 46.48
C LYS A 2 11.11 -2.93 45.74
N ARG A 3 9.93 -3.58 45.86
CA ARG A 3 9.60 -4.85 45.18
C ARG A 3 9.33 -4.69 43.68
N ALA A 4 8.72 -3.57 43.25
CA ALA A 4 8.47 -3.26 41.83
C ALA A 4 9.80 -2.94 41.10
N SER A 5 10.69 -2.20 41.72
CA SER A 5 12.03 -1.87 41.20
C SER A 5 12.90 -3.13 40.98
N LYS A 6 12.84 -4.12 41.89
CA LYS A 6 13.59 -5.37 41.77
C LYS A 6 13.10 -6.23 40.59
N LYS A 7 11.78 -6.38 40.41
CA LYS A 7 11.18 -7.13 39.29
C LYS A 7 11.48 -6.48 37.94
N GLN A 8 11.57 -5.16 37.90
CA GLN A 8 11.93 -4.39 36.71
C GLN A 8 13.40 -4.60 36.32
N ALA A 9 14.31 -4.59 37.28
CA ALA A 9 15.70 -4.90 37.02
C ALA A 9 15.93 -6.34 36.54
N GLU A 10 15.17 -7.30 37.08
CA GLU A 10 15.21 -8.70 36.61
C GLU A 10 14.72 -8.85 35.15
N VAL A 11 13.69 -8.12 34.73
CA VAL A 11 13.21 -8.10 33.32
C VAL A 11 14.28 -7.53 32.40
N ILE A 12 14.90 -6.40 32.75
CA ILE A 12 15.97 -5.77 31.97
C ILE A 12 17.14 -6.72 31.82
N ALA A 13 17.67 -7.26 32.91
CA ALA A 13 18.79 -8.19 32.88
C ALA A 13 18.50 -9.45 32.05
N GLY A 14 17.27 -10.00 32.14
CA GLY A 14 16.88 -11.18 31.37
C GLY A 14 16.81 -10.92 29.86
N VAL A 15 16.41 -9.71 29.43
CA VAL A 15 16.43 -9.35 27.99
C VAL A 15 17.84 -9.06 27.52
N GLU A 16 18.63 -8.30 28.28
CA GLU A 16 20.03 -7.99 27.96
C GLU A 16 20.89 -9.26 27.78
N GLU A 17 20.68 -10.26 28.61
CA GLU A 17 21.34 -11.56 28.48
C GLU A 17 20.99 -12.26 27.16
N ARG A 18 19.73 -12.26 26.78
CA ARG A 18 19.23 -12.93 25.54
C ARG A 18 19.71 -12.25 24.28
N ILE A 19 19.73 -10.91 24.27
CA ILE A 19 20.15 -10.14 23.08
C ILE A 19 21.65 -9.92 23.01
N GLY A 20 22.36 -10.08 24.14
CA GLY A 20 23.82 -9.87 24.24
C GLY A 20 24.24 -8.40 24.23
N HIS A 21 23.34 -7.48 24.65
CA HIS A 21 23.61 -6.05 24.72
C HIS A 21 23.15 -5.45 26.04
N HIS A 22 24.04 -4.70 26.70
CA HIS A 22 23.76 -3.97 27.94
C HIS A 22 23.44 -2.51 27.61
N PHE A 23 22.27 -2.05 28.03
CA PHE A 23 21.83 -0.68 27.75
C PHE A 23 22.43 0.33 28.72
N ALA A 24 23.11 1.34 28.19
CA ALA A 24 23.51 2.51 28.95
C ALA A 24 22.30 3.26 29.53
N ASN A 25 21.17 3.23 28.82
CA ASN A 25 19.91 3.77 29.29
C ASN A 25 18.80 2.70 29.31
N PRO A 26 18.59 2.02 30.45
CA PRO A 26 17.57 0.97 30.62
C PRO A 26 16.14 1.42 30.29
N ALA A 27 15.84 2.72 30.40
CA ALA A 27 14.51 3.24 30.04
C ALA A 27 14.18 3.09 28.54
N ARG A 28 15.19 3.03 27.67
CA ARG A 28 14.98 2.75 26.24
C ARG A 28 14.48 1.33 26.02
N LEU A 29 15.11 0.36 26.67
CA LEU A 29 14.68 -1.04 26.62
C LEU A 29 13.27 -1.21 27.16
N GLU A 30 12.95 -0.59 28.29
CA GLU A 30 11.59 -0.64 28.85
C GLU A 30 10.55 -0.11 27.88
N ARG A 31 10.86 1.00 27.21
CA ARG A 31 10.01 1.60 26.22
C ARG A 31 9.82 0.68 25.00
N ALA A 32 10.89 0.04 24.53
CA ALA A 32 10.84 -0.91 23.41
C ALA A 32 9.97 -2.13 23.70
N LEU A 33 9.87 -2.55 24.97
CA LEU A 33 9.05 -3.67 25.41
C LEU A 33 7.61 -3.29 25.80
N THR A 34 7.22 -2.00 25.72
CA THR A 34 5.92 -1.51 26.20
C THR A 34 4.97 -1.20 25.06
N HIS A 35 3.93 -2.03 24.90
CA HIS A 35 2.86 -1.85 23.91
C HIS A 35 1.99 -0.63 24.23
N SER A 36 1.45 0.03 23.20
CA SER A 36 0.59 1.22 23.28
C SER A 36 -0.69 1.04 24.14
N SER A 37 -1.18 -0.18 24.28
CA SER A 37 -2.33 -0.49 25.17
C SER A 37 -2.04 -0.33 26.66
N THR A 38 -0.79 -0.08 27.05
CA THR A 38 -0.40 0.08 28.46
C THR A 38 -0.66 1.50 28.93
N ARG A 39 -1.79 1.75 29.58
CA ARG A 39 -2.27 3.09 30.01
C ARG A 39 -1.37 3.83 31.04
N THR A 40 -0.42 3.15 31.66
CA THR A 40 0.44 3.65 32.74
C THR A 40 1.91 3.79 32.36
N ALA A 41 2.24 3.80 31.08
CA ALA A 41 3.63 3.91 30.62
C ALA A 41 4.17 5.34 30.88
N VAL A 42 4.80 5.53 32.04
CA VAL A 42 5.64 6.70 32.31
C VAL A 42 6.89 6.54 31.42
N GLY A 43 6.95 7.34 30.32
CA GLY A 43 8.07 7.26 29.37
C GLY A 43 7.68 6.92 27.92
N GLY A 44 6.40 6.64 27.67
CA GLY A 44 5.88 6.36 26.32
C GLY A 44 5.87 4.86 25.95
N ASN A 45 5.41 4.56 24.76
CA ASN A 45 5.31 3.21 24.18
C ASN A 45 6.35 3.00 23.07
N TYR A 46 6.32 1.82 22.44
CA TYR A 46 7.30 1.41 21.44
C TYR A 46 7.07 1.99 20.03
N GLU A 47 5.89 2.51 19.67
CA GLU A 47 5.51 2.90 18.28
C GLU A 47 6.56 3.76 17.56
N ARG A 48 7.16 4.75 18.24
CA ARG A 48 8.20 5.57 17.62
C ARG A 48 9.53 4.85 17.46
N LEU A 49 9.81 3.87 18.30
CA LEU A 49 11.00 3.01 18.18
C LEU A 49 10.80 1.99 17.07
N GLU A 50 9.64 1.37 16.97
CA GLU A 50 9.20 0.50 15.86
C GLU A 50 9.43 1.20 14.51
N PHE A 51 8.88 2.40 14.33
CA PHE A 51 9.09 3.18 13.11
C PHE A 51 10.57 3.36 12.74
N LEU A 52 11.44 3.65 13.69
CA LEU A 52 12.88 3.80 13.46
C LEU A 52 13.54 2.45 13.20
N GLY A 53 13.15 1.43 13.97
CA GLY A 53 13.75 0.10 13.91
C GLY A 53 13.51 -0.61 12.59
N ASP A 54 12.32 -0.49 12.03
CA ASP A 54 11.99 -0.99 10.70
C ASP A 54 12.96 -0.42 9.64
N ARG A 55 13.28 0.89 9.68
CA ARG A 55 14.23 1.52 8.75
C ARG A 55 15.66 1.03 8.97
N VAL A 56 16.09 0.85 10.23
CA VAL A 56 17.42 0.33 10.55
C VAL A 56 17.54 -1.14 10.12
N LEU A 57 16.51 -1.94 10.36
CA LEU A 57 16.44 -3.33 9.91
C LEU A 57 16.53 -3.43 8.39
N GLY A 58 15.69 -2.66 7.69
CA GLY A 58 15.69 -2.63 6.22
C GLY A 58 17.05 -2.27 5.64
N LEU A 59 17.71 -1.25 6.17
CA LEU A 59 19.05 -0.84 5.74
C LEU A 59 20.10 -1.95 5.96
N CYS A 60 20.17 -2.52 7.16
CA CYS A 60 21.19 -3.52 7.47
C CYS A 60 20.99 -4.83 6.70
N VAL A 61 19.73 -5.26 6.51
CA VAL A 61 19.43 -6.46 5.71
C VAL A 61 19.72 -6.19 4.23
N ALA A 62 19.40 -5.01 3.71
CA ALA A 62 19.73 -4.64 2.33
C ALA A 62 21.26 -4.66 2.10
N GLU A 63 22.06 -4.10 3.00
CA GLU A 63 23.53 -4.16 2.93
C GLU A 63 24.07 -5.60 3.00
N LEU A 64 23.50 -6.44 3.87
CA LEU A 64 23.86 -7.85 3.99
C LEU A 64 23.61 -8.60 2.67
N LEU A 65 22.43 -8.41 2.07
CA LEU A 65 22.07 -9.01 0.79
C LEU A 65 22.94 -8.50 -0.36
N PHE A 66 23.13 -7.19 -0.45
CA PHE A 66 23.93 -6.54 -1.48
C PHE A 66 25.38 -7.03 -1.45
N SER A 67 25.97 -7.16 -0.27
CA SER A 67 27.35 -7.63 -0.11
C SER A 67 27.53 -9.11 -0.41
N HIS A 68 26.49 -9.91 -0.19
CA HIS A 68 26.60 -11.38 -0.34
C HIS A 68 26.20 -11.87 -1.73
N PHE A 69 25.23 -11.24 -2.36
CA PHE A 69 24.67 -11.61 -3.65
C PHE A 69 25.05 -10.61 -4.75
N GLY A 70 26.36 -10.44 -4.98
CA GLY A 70 26.90 -9.44 -5.91
C GLY A 70 26.45 -9.58 -7.36
N SER A 71 25.92 -10.75 -7.77
CA SER A 71 25.37 -11.01 -9.12
C SER A 71 23.85 -11.02 -9.16
N ALA A 72 23.16 -10.92 -8.01
CA ALA A 72 21.71 -10.95 -7.98
C ALA A 72 21.11 -9.67 -8.56
N SER A 73 20.00 -9.81 -9.27
CA SER A 73 19.23 -8.66 -9.77
C SER A 73 18.57 -7.88 -8.62
N GLU A 74 18.24 -6.62 -8.86
CA GLU A 74 17.48 -5.81 -7.89
C GLU A 74 16.18 -6.49 -7.47
N GLY A 75 15.44 -7.06 -8.42
CA GLY A 75 14.19 -7.78 -8.14
C GLY A 75 14.39 -8.96 -7.18
N GLU A 76 15.46 -9.72 -7.35
CA GLU A 76 15.82 -10.83 -6.46
C GLU A 76 16.20 -10.33 -5.05
N LEU A 77 17.01 -9.29 -4.97
CA LEU A 77 17.36 -8.65 -3.70
C LEU A 77 16.14 -8.10 -2.97
N SER A 78 15.20 -7.48 -3.71
CA SER A 78 13.96 -6.95 -3.15
C SER A 78 13.03 -8.03 -2.62
N VAL A 79 12.90 -9.18 -3.33
CA VAL A 79 12.11 -10.33 -2.84
C VAL A 79 12.71 -10.87 -1.53
N ARG A 80 14.01 -11.08 -1.48
CA ARG A 80 14.72 -11.53 -0.26
C ARG A 80 14.55 -10.53 0.89
N LEU A 81 14.72 -9.23 0.61
CA LEU A 81 14.57 -8.17 1.60
C LEU A 81 13.16 -8.18 2.20
N ASN A 82 12.11 -8.16 1.37
CA ASN A 82 10.72 -8.14 1.83
C ASN A 82 10.36 -9.34 2.70
N GLN A 83 10.88 -10.52 2.38
CA GLN A 83 10.69 -11.71 3.21
C GLN A 83 11.39 -11.59 4.56
N LEU A 84 12.63 -11.10 4.57
CA LEU A 84 13.47 -11.00 5.76
C LEU A 84 13.01 -9.93 6.74
N VAL A 85 12.46 -8.80 6.25
CA VAL A 85 11.93 -7.73 7.10
C VAL A 85 10.43 -7.89 7.39
N SER A 86 9.82 -9.00 6.99
CA SER A 86 8.39 -9.26 7.20
C SER A 86 8.05 -9.42 8.69
N ALA A 87 6.81 -9.05 9.07
CA ALA A 87 6.30 -9.29 10.42
C ALA A 87 6.36 -10.77 10.83
N GLN A 88 6.29 -11.70 9.88
CA GLN A 88 6.46 -13.12 10.12
C GLN A 88 7.88 -13.41 10.62
N THR A 89 8.90 -13.00 9.89
CA THR A 89 10.32 -13.20 10.24
C THR A 89 10.67 -12.53 11.57
N CYS A 90 10.26 -11.27 11.77
CA CYS A 90 10.47 -10.56 13.03
C CYS A 90 9.79 -11.27 14.21
N SER A 91 8.57 -11.80 14.02
CA SER A 91 7.89 -12.58 15.07
C SER A 91 8.60 -13.89 15.42
N GLU A 92 9.15 -14.59 14.43
CA GLU A 92 9.93 -15.81 14.65
C GLU A 92 11.20 -15.52 15.45
N ILE A 93 11.90 -14.44 15.14
CA ILE A 93 13.08 -13.99 15.91
C ILE A 93 12.70 -13.58 17.34
N ALA A 94 11.54 -12.93 17.53
CA ALA A 94 11.03 -12.65 18.88
C ALA A 94 10.82 -13.93 19.69
N ASP A 95 10.33 -14.99 19.06
CA ASP A 95 10.09 -16.29 19.70
C ASP A 95 11.42 -17.00 20.01
N GLU A 96 12.40 -16.98 19.11
CA GLU A 96 13.76 -17.52 19.34
C GLU A 96 14.48 -16.83 20.50
N LEU A 97 14.31 -15.51 20.61
CA LEU A 97 14.85 -14.72 21.72
C LEU A 97 14.00 -14.84 23.00
N GLY A 98 12.83 -15.50 22.94
CA GLY A 98 11.90 -15.63 24.06
C GLY A 98 11.38 -14.29 24.57
N LEU A 99 11.26 -13.28 23.70
CA LEU A 99 10.85 -11.92 24.10
C LEU A 99 9.42 -11.84 24.59
N HIS A 100 8.57 -12.81 24.22
CA HIS A 100 7.15 -12.86 24.60
C HIS A 100 6.94 -12.81 26.13
N GLU A 101 7.89 -13.28 26.93
CA GLU A 101 7.85 -13.26 28.40
C GLU A 101 8.01 -11.84 28.98
N PHE A 102 8.61 -10.93 28.23
CA PHE A 102 9.01 -9.59 28.68
C PHE A 102 8.11 -8.48 28.13
N ILE A 103 7.25 -8.77 27.14
CA ILE A 103 6.38 -7.78 26.51
C ILE A 103 5.33 -7.29 27.53
N ARG A 104 5.26 -5.97 27.70
CA ARG A 104 4.29 -5.32 28.57
C ARG A 104 3.07 -4.90 27.75
N THR A 105 1.93 -5.53 28.01
CA THR A 105 0.68 -5.26 27.32
C THR A 105 -0.44 -4.94 28.31
N GLY A 106 -1.45 -4.20 27.85
CA GLY A 106 -2.70 -4.00 28.60
C GLY A 106 -3.51 -5.30 28.71
N ALA A 107 -4.51 -5.30 29.59
CA ALA A 107 -5.33 -6.49 29.87
C ALA A 107 -6.06 -7.05 28.63
N ASP A 108 -6.41 -6.19 27.69
CA ASP A 108 -7.13 -6.57 26.47
C ASP A 108 -6.21 -7.28 25.47
N VAL A 109 -4.93 -6.92 25.42
CA VAL A 109 -3.93 -7.51 24.51
C VAL A 109 -3.46 -8.88 25.03
N LYS A 110 -3.46 -9.11 26.35
CA LYS A 110 -3.12 -10.42 26.95
C LYS A 110 -4.04 -11.57 26.49
N LYS A 111 -5.21 -11.23 25.94
CA LYS A 111 -6.17 -12.21 25.39
C LYS A 111 -5.99 -12.45 23.90
N LEU A 112 -5.08 -11.74 23.25
CA LEU A 112 -4.81 -11.93 21.83
C LEU A 112 -4.05 -13.23 21.61
N THR A 113 -4.44 -13.95 20.57
CA THR A 113 -3.79 -15.18 20.11
C THR A 113 -3.57 -15.13 18.60
N GLY A 114 -2.72 -15.99 18.08
CA GLY A 114 -2.46 -16.12 16.64
C GLY A 114 -1.79 -14.88 16.03
N LYS A 115 -2.19 -14.50 14.82
CA LYS A 115 -1.54 -13.45 13.99
C LYS A 115 -1.39 -12.09 14.69
N ARG A 116 -2.36 -11.70 15.54
CA ARG A 116 -2.27 -10.42 16.27
C ARG A 116 -1.15 -10.39 17.29
N MET A 117 -0.89 -11.50 17.97
CA MET A 117 0.23 -11.59 18.89
C MET A 117 1.55 -11.68 18.12
N ALA A 118 1.57 -12.27 16.92
CA ALA A 118 2.72 -12.26 16.03
C ALA A 118 3.12 -10.83 15.64
N ASN A 119 2.16 -9.98 15.26
CA ASN A 119 2.44 -8.57 14.96
C ASN A 119 3.05 -7.83 16.16
N VAL A 120 2.47 -7.99 17.37
CA VAL A 120 3.03 -7.36 18.58
C VAL A 120 4.48 -7.81 18.84
N ARG A 121 4.79 -9.07 18.55
CA ARG A 121 6.17 -9.60 18.69
C ARG A 121 7.10 -9.00 17.64
N ALA A 122 6.63 -8.85 16.41
CA ALA A 122 7.39 -8.19 15.34
C ALA A 122 7.71 -6.73 15.69
N ASP A 123 6.68 -5.96 16.08
CA ASP A 123 6.84 -4.56 16.50
C ASP A 123 7.86 -4.40 17.65
N VAL A 124 7.87 -5.34 18.59
CA VAL A 124 8.84 -5.35 19.70
C VAL A 124 10.25 -5.61 19.21
N VAL A 125 10.49 -6.49 18.24
CA VAL A 125 11.83 -6.72 17.67
C VAL A 125 12.31 -5.49 16.94
N GLU A 126 11.49 -4.86 16.12
CA GLU A 126 11.83 -3.62 15.44
C GLU A 126 12.14 -2.51 16.44
N SER A 127 11.30 -2.34 17.47
CA SER A 127 11.55 -1.35 18.51
C SER A 127 12.82 -1.62 19.32
N LEU A 128 13.18 -2.88 19.52
CA LEU A 128 14.42 -3.30 20.17
C LEU A 128 15.63 -2.94 19.32
N ILE A 129 15.58 -3.17 18.01
CA ILE A 129 16.63 -2.76 17.07
C ILE A 129 16.86 -1.24 17.16
N ALA A 130 15.80 -0.45 17.18
CA ALA A 130 15.92 1.00 17.36
C ALA A 130 16.51 1.38 18.72
N ALA A 131 16.14 0.67 19.78
CA ALA A 131 16.68 0.92 21.11
C ALA A 131 18.19 0.66 21.16
N ILE A 132 18.68 -0.42 20.55
CA ILE A 132 20.11 -0.75 20.41
C ILE A 132 20.80 0.34 19.57
N TYR A 133 20.22 0.70 18.44
CA TYR A 133 20.75 1.76 17.55
C TYR A 133 20.93 3.10 18.28
N LEU A 134 19.92 3.54 19.03
CA LEU A 134 19.96 4.79 19.77
C LEU A 134 20.89 4.73 20.99
N ASP A 135 21.15 3.55 21.52
CA ASP A 135 22.00 3.36 22.70
C ASP A 135 23.50 3.25 22.35
N ALA A 136 23.81 2.49 21.30
CA ALA A 136 25.19 2.09 20.96
C ALA A 136 25.55 2.27 19.46
N GLY A 137 24.70 2.92 18.67
CA GLY A 137 24.96 3.25 17.27
C GLY A 137 24.67 2.13 16.27
N LEU A 138 24.86 2.45 14.98
CA LEU A 138 24.48 1.58 13.86
C LEU A 138 25.26 0.26 13.85
N GLU A 139 26.55 0.29 14.14
CA GLU A 139 27.39 -0.91 14.10
C GLU A 139 26.94 -1.98 15.11
N THR A 140 26.50 -1.57 16.30
CA THR A 140 25.97 -2.50 17.31
C THR A 140 24.62 -3.07 16.87
N ALA A 141 23.74 -2.25 16.29
CA ALA A 141 22.47 -2.71 15.74
C ALA A 141 22.69 -3.65 14.55
N ARG A 142 23.65 -3.34 13.67
CA ARG A 142 24.06 -4.20 12.55
C ARG A 142 24.55 -5.56 13.02
N ALA A 143 25.42 -5.60 14.03
CA ALA A 143 25.92 -6.85 14.59
C ALA A 143 24.79 -7.72 15.17
N PHE A 144 23.81 -7.10 15.83
CA PHE A 144 22.61 -7.79 16.31
C PHE A 144 21.79 -8.35 15.17
N ILE A 145 21.50 -7.54 14.14
CA ILE A 145 20.74 -7.97 12.95
C ILE A 145 21.48 -9.08 12.22
N ASP A 146 22.76 -8.92 11.95
CA ASP A 146 23.59 -9.91 11.29
C ASP A 146 23.55 -11.28 12.01
N LYS A 147 23.68 -11.28 13.32
CA LYS A 147 23.62 -12.49 14.14
C LYS A 147 22.32 -13.28 13.98
N HIS A 148 21.17 -12.61 13.85
CA HIS A 148 19.86 -13.25 13.85
C HIS A 148 19.24 -13.40 12.46
N TRP A 149 19.66 -12.60 11.48
CA TRP A 149 19.12 -12.64 10.11
C TRP A 149 20.02 -13.35 9.10
N ARG A 150 21.34 -13.42 9.33
CA ARG A 150 22.30 -13.97 8.35
C ARG A 150 21.94 -15.36 7.86
N THR A 151 21.63 -16.30 8.74
CA THR A 151 21.27 -17.67 8.36
C THR A 151 20.06 -17.72 7.45
N ARG A 152 19.04 -16.90 7.73
CA ARG A 152 17.83 -16.77 6.90
C ARG A 152 18.14 -16.07 5.58
N ALA A 153 18.94 -15.02 5.61
CA ALA A 153 19.33 -14.25 4.44
C ALA A 153 20.08 -15.09 3.40
N LEU A 154 20.89 -16.05 3.87
CA LEU A 154 21.70 -16.93 3.03
C LEU A 154 21.01 -18.25 2.66
N ALA A 155 19.78 -18.49 3.12
CA ALA A 155 19.03 -19.67 2.74
C ALA A 155 18.58 -19.58 1.28
N ASP A 156 18.65 -20.70 0.57
CA ASP A 156 18.28 -20.76 -0.86
C ASP A 156 16.79 -20.47 -1.11
N ASP A 157 15.94 -20.77 -0.11
CA ASP A 157 14.50 -20.52 -0.15
C ASP A 157 14.13 -19.05 0.10
N ALA A 158 15.04 -18.24 0.63
CA ALA A 158 14.82 -16.80 0.83
C ALA A 158 14.64 -16.00 -0.49
N ALA A 159 15.06 -16.59 -1.63
CA ALA A 159 14.85 -16.00 -2.95
C ALA A 159 13.55 -16.45 -3.64
N ARG A 160 12.82 -17.40 -3.04
CA ARG A 160 11.62 -17.96 -3.68
C ARG A 160 10.46 -16.98 -3.56
N ARG A 161 9.89 -16.62 -4.69
CA ARG A 161 8.64 -15.87 -4.77
C ARG A 161 7.47 -16.70 -4.21
N ASP A 162 6.34 -16.06 -3.95
CA ASP A 162 5.09 -16.78 -3.65
C ASP A 162 4.81 -17.81 -4.75
N ALA A 163 4.70 -19.09 -4.39
CA ALA A 163 4.59 -20.19 -5.35
C ALA A 163 3.41 -20.03 -6.32
N LYS A 164 2.31 -19.41 -5.87
CA LYS A 164 1.14 -19.17 -6.72
C LYS A 164 1.43 -18.12 -7.78
N THR A 165 2.14 -17.06 -7.40
CA THR A 165 2.54 -15.98 -8.31
C THR A 165 3.51 -16.52 -9.34
N GLU A 166 4.54 -17.25 -8.93
CA GLU A 166 5.52 -17.81 -9.84
C GLU A 166 4.92 -18.88 -10.76
N LEU A 167 4.00 -19.72 -10.24
CA LEU A 167 3.27 -20.67 -11.08
C LEU A 167 2.39 -19.96 -12.12
N GLN A 168 1.80 -18.84 -11.77
CA GLN A 168 0.98 -18.04 -12.69
C GLN A 168 1.84 -17.46 -13.81
N GLU A 169 2.99 -16.86 -13.47
CA GLU A 169 3.95 -16.33 -14.44
C GLU A 169 4.47 -17.43 -15.36
N TRP A 170 4.90 -18.56 -14.80
CA TRP A 170 5.37 -19.71 -15.56
C TRP A 170 4.29 -20.29 -16.49
N ALA A 171 3.07 -20.49 -15.99
CA ALA A 171 1.96 -21.01 -16.79
C ALA A 171 1.56 -20.05 -17.91
N HIS A 172 1.60 -18.74 -17.64
CA HIS A 172 1.33 -17.74 -18.65
C HIS A 172 2.44 -17.70 -19.72
N ALA A 173 3.69 -17.67 -19.30
CA ALA A 173 4.83 -17.63 -20.22
C ALA A 173 4.92 -18.88 -21.10
N ARG A 174 4.65 -20.08 -20.54
CA ARG A 174 4.83 -21.34 -21.25
C ARG A 174 3.62 -21.80 -22.06
N PHE A 175 2.40 -21.49 -21.58
CA PHE A 175 1.16 -22.01 -22.15
C PHE A 175 0.11 -20.93 -22.46
N GLY A 176 0.33 -19.66 -22.06
CA GLY A 176 -0.64 -18.57 -22.21
C GLY A 176 -1.89 -18.75 -21.35
N VAL A 177 -1.83 -19.49 -20.24
CA VAL A 177 -2.97 -19.86 -19.41
C VAL A 177 -2.77 -19.46 -17.95
N THR A 178 -3.87 -19.28 -17.22
CA THR A 178 -3.85 -19.02 -15.78
C THR A 178 -4.12 -20.30 -14.99
N PRO A 179 -3.36 -20.63 -13.93
CA PRO A 179 -3.61 -21.77 -13.05
C PRO A 179 -4.98 -21.69 -12.38
N VAL A 180 -5.68 -22.82 -12.33
CA VAL A 180 -7.01 -22.93 -11.67
C VAL A 180 -6.89 -23.80 -10.43
N TYR A 181 -7.23 -23.26 -9.26
CA TYR A 181 -7.18 -23.96 -7.98
C TYR A 181 -8.56 -24.46 -7.57
N ARG A 182 -8.67 -25.74 -7.22
CA ARG A 182 -9.91 -26.35 -6.75
C ARG A 182 -9.69 -27.07 -5.43
N VAL A 183 -10.51 -26.73 -4.42
CA VAL A 183 -10.56 -27.50 -3.16
C VAL A 183 -11.30 -28.79 -3.45
N THR A 184 -10.62 -29.92 -3.28
CA THR A 184 -11.20 -31.26 -3.54
C THR A 184 -11.64 -31.96 -2.29
N ASP A 185 -11.04 -31.65 -1.14
CA ASP A 185 -11.44 -32.24 0.14
C ASP A 185 -11.18 -31.28 1.30
N ARG A 186 -12.01 -31.41 2.34
CA ARG A 186 -11.85 -30.73 3.61
C ARG A 186 -12.02 -31.77 4.72
N GLY A 187 -10.91 -32.36 5.13
CA GLY A 187 -10.83 -33.35 6.20
C GLY A 187 -10.33 -32.74 7.52
N GLY A 188 -10.10 -33.58 8.51
CA GLY A 188 -9.63 -33.20 9.84
C GLY A 188 -10.74 -32.87 10.84
N SER A 189 -10.37 -32.63 12.09
CA SER A 189 -11.31 -32.21 13.15
C SER A 189 -11.58 -30.71 13.04
N ASP A 190 -12.65 -30.21 13.65
CA ASP A 190 -12.99 -28.78 13.70
C ASP A 190 -11.87 -27.90 14.32
N HIS A 191 -10.97 -28.51 15.09
CA HIS A 191 -9.81 -27.84 15.69
C HIS A 191 -8.52 -27.97 14.87
N GLU A 192 -8.45 -28.92 13.92
CA GLU A 192 -7.33 -29.13 13.00
C GLU A 192 -7.84 -29.48 11.59
N PRO A 193 -8.38 -28.51 10.85
CA PRO A 193 -8.86 -28.75 9.49
C PRO A 193 -7.67 -28.99 8.55
N VAL A 194 -7.83 -29.95 7.64
CA VAL A 194 -6.90 -30.20 6.54
C VAL A 194 -7.61 -29.91 5.23
N PHE A 195 -7.05 -29.02 4.43
CA PHE A 195 -7.55 -28.70 3.10
C PHE A 195 -6.70 -29.40 2.06
N THR A 196 -7.35 -30.08 1.13
CA THR A 196 -6.73 -30.62 -0.06
C THR A 196 -7.10 -29.76 -1.26
N VAL A 197 -6.11 -29.22 -1.95
CA VAL A 197 -6.27 -28.40 -3.15
C VAL A 197 -5.56 -29.07 -4.33
N ILE A 198 -6.22 -29.06 -5.48
CA ILE A 198 -5.61 -29.42 -6.75
C ILE A 198 -5.46 -28.14 -7.57
N VAL A 199 -4.28 -27.95 -8.15
CA VAL A 199 -4.03 -26.91 -9.15
C VAL A 199 -3.93 -27.53 -10.53
N ASP A 200 -4.68 -26.97 -11.47
CA ASP A 200 -4.69 -27.37 -12.88
C ASP A 200 -4.07 -26.24 -13.71
N VAL A 201 -3.11 -26.61 -14.55
CA VAL A 201 -2.55 -25.74 -15.59
C VAL A 201 -2.75 -26.46 -16.92
N ALA A 202 -3.47 -25.84 -17.85
CA ALA A 202 -3.69 -26.45 -19.17
C ALA A 202 -2.35 -26.60 -19.88
N GLY A 203 -1.99 -27.84 -20.23
CA GLY A 203 -0.68 -28.17 -20.82
C GLY A 203 0.31 -28.79 -19.84
N ALA A 204 0.04 -28.80 -18.54
CA ALA A 204 0.83 -29.48 -17.52
C ALA A 204 -0.02 -30.46 -16.70
N LYS A 205 0.59 -31.45 -16.06
CA LYS A 205 -0.12 -32.35 -15.15
C LYS A 205 -0.53 -31.58 -13.90
N SER A 206 -1.77 -31.82 -13.41
CA SER A 206 -2.26 -31.26 -12.16
C SER A 206 -1.37 -31.68 -10.97
N ALA A 207 -1.33 -30.86 -9.93
CA ALA A 207 -0.66 -31.20 -8.68
C ALA A 207 -1.60 -30.98 -7.50
N ARG A 208 -1.36 -31.73 -6.42
CA ARG A 208 -2.14 -31.72 -5.17
C ARG A 208 -1.29 -31.13 -4.07
N GLY A 209 -1.90 -30.26 -3.27
CA GLY A 209 -1.31 -29.73 -2.04
C GLY A 209 -2.24 -29.91 -0.86
N GLU A 210 -1.70 -30.22 0.29
CA GLU A 210 -2.44 -30.40 1.55
C GLU A 210 -1.87 -29.49 2.63
N SER A 211 -2.74 -28.80 3.37
CA SER A 211 -2.32 -27.99 4.52
C SER A 211 -3.49 -27.66 5.45
N ARG A 212 -3.18 -27.11 6.62
CA ARG A 212 -4.16 -26.67 7.63
C ARG A 212 -4.99 -25.46 7.23
N SER A 213 -4.62 -24.75 6.15
CA SER A 213 -5.42 -23.65 5.58
C SER A 213 -5.52 -23.78 4.07
N LYS A 214 -6.62 -23.30 3.48
CA LYS A 214 -6.83 -23.30 2.02
C LYS A 214 -5.65 -22.65 1.30
N ARG A 215 -5.22 -21.46 1.75
CA ARG A 215 -4.11 -20.72 1.12
C ARG A 215 -2.79 -21.50 1.17
N ALA A 216 -2.46 -22.10 2.28
CA ALA A 216 -1.25 -22.92 2.40
C ALA A 216 -1.33 -24.20 1.56
N ALA A 217 -2.51 -24.79 1.39
CA ALA A 217 -2.73 -25.93 0.49
C ALA A 217 -2.59 -25.54 -0.98
N GLU A 218 -3.08 -24.34 -1.37
CA GLU A 218 -2.88 -23.77 -2.71
C GLU A 218 -1.41 -23.50 -3.00
N GLN A 219 -0.66 -22.96 -2.04
CA GLN A 219 0.79 -22.78 -2.12
C GLN A 219 1.52 -24.12 -2.31
N ALA A 220 1.19 -25.12 -1.50
CA ALA A 220 1.78 -26.44 -1.60
C ALA A 220 1.52 -27.11 -2.96
N ALA A 221 0.31 -26.93 -3.51
CA ALA A 221 -0.04 -27.44 -4.84
C ALA A 221 0.77 -26.72 -5.95
N ALA A 222 0.93 -25.39 -5.84
CA ALA A 222 1.73 -24.60 -6.77
C ALA A 222 3.21 -25.00 -6.71
N THR A 223 3.79 -25.13 -5.51
CA THR A 223 5.16 -25.62 -5.29
C THR A 223 5.40 -26.96 -5.96
N ALA A 224 4.46 -27.90 -5.81
CA ALA A 224 4.60 -29.23 -6.41
C ALA A 224 4.66 -29.22 -7.95
N ILE A 225 4.01 -28.26 -8.63
CA ILE A 225 4.18 -28.08 -10.08
C ILE A 225 5.56 -27.49 -10.37
N LEU A 226 5.93 -26.39 -9.70
CA LEU A 226 7.18 -25.66 -9.95
C LEU A 226 8.40 -26.55 -9.72
N GLU A 227 8.40 -27.40 -8.71
CA GLU A 227 9.45 -28.38 -8.46
C GLU A 227 9.48 -29.48 -9.52
N ARG A 228 8.33 -30.03 -9.89
CA ARG A 228 8.22 -31.09 -10.89
C ARG A 228 8.64 -30.64 -12.29
N GLU A 229 8.29 -29.42 -12.66
CA GLU A 229 8.61 -28.83 -13.96
C GLU A 229 10.03 -28.22 -14.00
N GLY A 230 10.80 -28.38 -12.90
CA GLY A 230 12.19 -27.93 -12.81
C GLY A 230 12.37 -26.40 -12.70
N VAL A 231 11.29 -25.66 -12.47
CA VAL A 231 11.35 -24.21 -12.20
C VAL A 231 12.01 -23.97 -10.86
N TRP A 232 11.70 -24.83 -9.87
CA TRP A 232 12.35 -24.84 -8.58
C TRP A 232 13.21 -26.11 -8.42
N GLN A 233 14.46 -25.92 -7.99
CA GLN A 233 15.33 -27.07 -7.67
C GLN A 233 14.96 -27.60 -6.28
N THR A 234 14.73 -28.90 -6.19
CA THR A 234 14.56 -29.57 -4.89
C THR A 234 15.94 -29.74 -4.25
N PRO A 235 16.15 -29.48 -2.96
CA PRO A 235 17.40 -29.76 -2.30
C PRO A 235 17.63 -31.27 -2.24
N GLN A 236 18.35 -31.83 -3.19
CA GLN A 236 18.80 -33.20 -3.10
C GLN A 236 20.15 -33.27 -2.40
N GLY A 237 20.18 -34.10 -1.36
CA GLY A 237 21.39 -34.47 -0.65
C GLY A 237 22.44 -35.02 -1.59
N LYS A 238 23.69 -34.58 -1.38
CA LYS A 238 24.90 -35.09 -2.04
C LYS A 238 24.94 -36.61 -2.04
N MET A 239 24.94 -37.22 -3.21
CA MET A 239 25.68 -38.45 -3.47
C MET A 239 26.42 -38.30 -4.80
N MET A 240 27.75 -38.52 -4.68
CA MET A 240 28.71 -38.54 -5.79
C MET A 240 28.48 -39.78 -6.65
N SER A 241 28.57 -39.65 -7.96
CA SER A 241 29.35 -40.59 -8.79
C SER A 241 29.55 -40.04 -10.20
N ASP A 242 30.71 -40.31 -10.69
CA ASP A 242 31.45 -39.83 -11.85
C ASP A 242 30.90 -40.16 -13.24
N THR A 243 31.30 -39.27 -14.12
CA THR A 243 31.80 -39.38 -15.50
C THR A 243 30.82 -39.48 -16.68
N PRO A 244 31.29 -39.04 -17.83
CA PRO A 244 30.49 -38.32 -18.84
C PRO A 244 30.20 -39.17 -20.07
N ASP A 245 29.19 -38.84 -20.80
CA ASP A 245 29.22 -39.15 -22.25
C ASP A 245 28.55 -38.05 -23.09
N THR A 246 29.26 -37.72 -24.10
CA THR A 246 29.00 -36.78 -25.16
C THR A 246 27.98 -37.33 -26.15
N SER A 247 27.04 -36.54 -26.62
CA SER A 247 26.82 -36.32 -28.06
C SER A 247 25.48 -35.63 -28.38
N ASP A 248 25.65 -34.67 -29.25
CA ASP A 248 24.71 -34.14 -30.25
C ASP A 248 23.51 -33.24 -29.83
N THR A 249 23.77 -31.97 -30.11
CA THR A 249 22.81 -30.90 -30.43
C THR A 249 21.97 -31.25 -31.70
N PRO A 250 20.78 -30.62 -31.96
CA PRO A 250 20.82 -29.21 -32.32
C PRO A 250 19.72 -28.34 -31.73
N ASP A 251 20.15 -27.15 -31.44
CA ASP A 251 19.54 -25.86 -31.47
C ASP A 251 18.13 -25.71 -32.05
N VAL A 252 17.20 -25.21 -31.23
CA VAL A 252 16.40 -24.03 -31.57
C VAL A 252 16.18 -23.25 -30.27
N GLU A 253 17.09 -22.36 -29.94
CA GLU A 253 16.84 -21.25 -29.07
C GLU A 253 15.84 -20.29 -29.76
N THR A 254 14.60 -20.37 -29.34
CA THR A 254 13.73 -19.19 -29.50
C THR A 254 13.95 -18.35 -28.27
N ILE A 255 14.99 -17.53 -28.33
CA ILE A 255 15.24 -16.45 -27.41
C ILE A 255 14.05 -15.50 -27.58
N VAL A 256 13.10 -15.56 -26.65
CA VAL A 256 12.23 -14.41 -26.41
C VAL A 256 13.17 -13.38 -25.75
N GLU A 257 13.68 -12.45 -26.54
CA GLU A 257 14.45 -11.32 -26.04
C GLU A 257 13.59 -10.60 -24.98
N GLU A 258 14.01 -10.67 -23.73
CA GLU A 258 13.61 -9.67 -22.75
C GLU A 258 13.94 -8.30 -23.35
N PRO A 259 13.03 -7.35 -23.37
CA PRO A 259 13.32 -6.03 -23.93
C PRO A 259 14.49 -5.41 -23.15
N LYS A 260 15.64 -5.39 -23.78
CA LYS A 260 16.89 -4.80 -23.25
C LYS A 260 16.71 -3.29 -23.13
N GLY A 261 16.63 -2.76 -21.91
CA GLY A 261 16.63 -1.33 -21.64
C GLY A 261 16.53 -1.03 -20.14
N PRO A 262 16.96 0.13 -19.68
CA PRO A 262 16.87 0.50 -18.29
C PRO A 262 15.39 0.63 -17.87
N THR A 263 15.11 0.33 -16.60
CA THR A 263 13.83 0.66 -15.98
C THR A 263 13.72 2.16 -15.80
N ARG A 264 12.47 2.64 -15.81
CA ARG A 264 12.17 4.06 -15.57
C ARG A 264 11.18 4.18 -14.42
N SER A 265 11.24 5.28 -13.71
CA SER A 265 10.27 5.58 -12.68
C SER A 265 10.19 7.08 -12.42
N GLY A 266 9.03 7.55 -12.00
CA GLY A 266 8.88 8.95 -11.65
C GLY A 266 7.51 9.30 -11.12
N PHE A 267 7.44 10.48 -10.50
CA PHE A 267 6.23 11.02 -9.92
C PHE A 267 5.55 11.99 -10.89
N VAL A 268 4.25 11.77 -11.13
CA VAL A 268 3.43 12.57 -12.04
C VAL A 268 2.30 13.23 -11.25
N ALA A 269 2.41 14.53 -11.02
CA ALA A 269 1.41 15.27 -10.27
C ALA A 269 0.21 15.65 -11.15
N LEU A 270 -1.01 15.36 -10.67
CA LEU A 270 -2.26 15.75 -11.32
C LEU A 270 -2.76 17.05 -10.70
N ILE A 271 -2.76 18.15 -11.45
CA ILE A 271 -3.32 19.41 -11.00
C ILE A 271 -4.44 19.88 -11.93
N GLY A 272 -5.37 20.66 -11.40
CA GLY A 272 -6.50 21.16 -12.17
C GLY A 272 -7.59 21.71 -11.26
N ALA A 273 -8.52 22.43 -11.83
CA ALA A 273 -9.70 22.92 -11.14
C ALA A 273 -10.52 21.75 -10.53
N PRO A 274 -11.38 22.01 -9.55
CA PRO A 274 -12.33 21.00 -9.08
C PRO A 274 -13.18 20.46 -10.23
N ASN A 275 -13.39 19.14 -10.24
CA ASN A 275 -14.14 18.40 -11.28
C ASN A 275 -13.50 18.38 -12.69
N ALA A 276 -12.24 18.77 -12.84
CA ALA A 276 -11.51 18.59 -14.11
C ALA A 276 -11.28 17.10 -14.46
N GLY A 277 -11.52 16.18 -13.51
CA GLY A 277 -11.45 14.73 -13.73
C GLY A 277 -10.14 14.08 -13.30
N LYS A 278 -9.36 14.70 -12.39
CA LYS A 278 -8.06 14.19 -11.89
C LYS A 278 -8.17 12.77 -11.33
N SER A 279 -9.03 12.56 -10.34
CA SER A 279 -9.22 11.25 -9.71
C SER A 279 -9.78 10.20 -10.69
N THR A 280 -10.65 10.62 -11.63
CA THR A 280 -11.16 9.74 -12.69
C THR A 280 -10.03 9.32 -13.61
N LEU A 281 -9.18 10.27 -14.02
CA LEU A 281 -8.02 9.98 -14.85
C LEU A 281 -7.04 9.04 -14.14
N MET A 282 -6.72 9.31 -12.88
CA MET A 282 -5.84 8.43 -12.10
C MET A 282 -6.37 7.00 -12.04
N ASN A 283 -7.65 6.81 -11.70
CA ASN A 283 -8.26 5.48 -11.67
C ASN A 283 -8.21 4.79 -13.04
N GLN A 284 -8.42 5.54 -14.13
CA GLN A 284 -8.33 5.03 -15.51
C GLN A 284 -6.92 4.58 -15.87
N LEU A 285 -5.90 5.37 -15.50
CA LEU A 285 -4.50 5.09 -15.84
C LEU A 285 -3.91 3.97 -14.97
N VAL A 286 -4.35 3.86 -13.71
CA VAL A 286 -3.96 2.76 -12.80
C VAL A 286 -4.71 1.46 -13.14
N GLY A 287 -5.87 1.56 -13.79
CA GLY A 287 -6.72 0.39 -14.08
C GLY A 287 -7.52 -0.12 -12.88
N ALA A 288 -7.52 0.62 -11.76
CA ALA A 288 -8.23 0.26 -10.54
C ALA A 288 -8.72 1.51 -9.79
N LYS A 289 -9.72 1.33 -8.91
CA LYS A 289 -10.21 2.43 -8.08
C LYS A 289 -9.30 2.65 -6.87
N VAL A 290 -8.44 3.65 -6.94
CA VAL A 290 -7.53 4.08 -5.87
C VAL A 290 -7.92 5.44 -5.27
N SER A 291 -8.73 6.23 -5.97
CA SER A 291 -9.27 7.51 -5.50
C SER A 291 -10.75 7.61 -5.77
N ILE A 292 -11.47 8.36 -4.92
CA ILE A 292 -12.91 8.57 -5.09
C ILE A 292 -13.18 9.67 -6.13
N ALA A 293 -14.28 9.51 -6.87
CA ALA A 293 -14.71 10.47 -7.87
C ALA A 293 -16.15 10.90 -7.64
N SER A 294 -16.43 12.20 -7.71
CA SER A 294 -17.79 12.72 -7.68
C SER A 294 -17.92 14.02 -8.49
N HIS A 295 -19.14 14.36 -8.87
CA HIS A 295 -19.43 15.64 -9.55
C HIS A 295 -19.37 16.85 -8.61
N LYS A 296 -19.20 16.63 -7.30
CA LYS A 296 -19.11 17.71 -6.32
C LYS A 296 -17.67 18.19 -6.17
N VAL A 297 -17.49 19.46 -5.89
CA VAL A 297 -16.18 20.04 -5.60
C VAL A 297 -15.58 19.42 -4.34
N GLN A 298 -14.26 19.52 -4.13
CA GLN A 298 -13.57 19.01 -2.94
C GLN A 298 -13.76 17.52 -2.67
N THR A 299 -13.83 16.69 -3.71
CA THR A 299 -13.94 15.24 -3.58
C THR A 299 -12.66 14.68 -2.97
N THR A 300 -11.50 14.99 -3.52
CA THR A 300 -10.19 14.62 -2.98
C THR A 300 -9.77 15.65 -1.93
N ARG A 301 -9.50 15.22 -0.69
CA ARG A 301 -9.07 16.06 0.43
C ARG A 301 -7.62 15.89 0.81
N SER A 302 -7.07 14.71 0.59
CA SER A 302 -5.69 14.32 0.87
C SER A 302 -4.97 13.97 -0.42
N ILE A 303 -3.65 13.92 -0.38
CA ILE A 303 -2.86 13.34 -1.48
C ILE A 303 -3.12 11.84 -1.53
N VAL A 304 -3.39 11.34 -2.72
CA VAL A 304 -3.49 9.90 -3.00
C VAL A 304 -2.47 9.56 -4.08
N ARG A 305 -1.67 8.53 -3.86
CA ARG A 305 -0.77 8.00 -4.88
C ARG A 305 -1.37 6.77 -5.52
N GLY A 306 -1.43 6.80 -6.85
CA GLY A 306 -1.81 5.65 -7.69
C GLY A 306 -0.59 5.21 -8.48
N ILE A 307 -0.32 3.93 -8.51
CA ILE A 307 0.86 3.34 -9.14
C ILE A 307 0.40 2.56 -10.36
N ALA A 308 1.00 2.86 -11.50
CA ALA A 308 0.78 2.12 -12.75
C ALA A 308 2.12 1.70 -13.34
N ILE A 309 2.14 0.53 -13.94
CA ILE A 309 3.29 0.07 -14.72
C ILE A 309 2.87 0.08 -16.19
N HIS A 310 3.68 0.74 -17.01
CA HIS A 310 3.50 0.77 -18.45
C HIS A 310 4.85 0.45 -19.11
N ASP A 311 4.91 -0.66 -19.84
CA ASP A 311 6.14 -1.28 -20.30
C ASP A 311 7.12 -1.51 -19.13
N ARG A 312 8.28 -0.86 -19.13
CA ARG A 312 9.30 -0.93 -18.07
C ARG A 312 9.33 0.30 -17.17
N THR A 313 8.27 1.10 -17.20
CA THR A 313 8.19 2.36 -16.45
C THR A 313 7.14 2.26 -15.36
N GLN A 314 7.55 2.52 -14.12
CA GLN A 314 6.63 2.72 -13.01
C GLN A 314 6.27 4.19 -12.90
N ILE A 315 5.00 4.49 -13.08
CA ILE A 315 4.46 5.85 -13.03
C ILE A 315 3.68 6.01 -11.72
N VAL A 316 4.15 6.90 -10.86
CA VAL A 316 3.47 7.19 -9.59
C VAL A 316 2.66 8.46 -9.75
N PHE A 317 1.36 8.32 -9.96
CA PHE A 317 0.44 9.44 -10.05
C PHE A 317 0.15 10.02 -8.67
N ILE A 318 0.22 11.33 -8.53
CA ILE A 318 -0.13 12.07 -7.31
C ILE A 318 -1.45 12.80 -7.58
N ASP A 319 -2.58 12.24 -7.09
CA ASP A 319 -3.87 12.94 -7.12
C ASP A 319 -3.91 13.98 -6.02
N THR A 320 -4.07 15.23 -6.41
CA THR A 320 -4.08 16.36 -5.48
C THR A 320 -5.49 16.93 -5.33
N PRO A 321 -5.81 17.53 -4.19
CA PRO A 321 -7.01 18.36 -4.08
C PRO A 321 -7.10 19.35 -5.24
N GLY A 322 -8.32 19.67 -5.69
CA GLY A 322 -8.52 20.67 -6.74
C GLY A 322 -7.99 22.05 -6.31
N ILE A 323 -7.37 22.78 -7.23
CA ILE A 323 -6.93 24.16 -6.99
C ILE A 323 -8.12 25.10 -7.20
N PHE A 324 -8.48 25.82 -6.17
CA PHE A 324 -9.62 26.76 -6.12
C PHE A 324 -9.37 27.89 -5.12
N THR A 325 -10.19 28.93 -5.15
CA THR A 325 -10.11 30.04 -4.17
C THR A 325 -10.61 29.54 -2.79
N PRO A 326 -9.74 29.48 -1.76
CA PRO A 326 -10.09 28.90 -0.47
C PRO A 326 -11.00 29.83 0.33
N LYS A 327 -12.06 29.26 0.90
CA LYS A 327 -13.02 29.99 1.76
C LYS A 327 -12.92 29.60 3.23
N ARG A 328 -12.57 28.34 3.53
CA ARG A 328 -12.46 27.77 4.88
C ARG A 328 -10.99 27.44 5.20
N ARG A 329 -10.69 27.17 6.47
CA ARG A 329 -9.34 26.75 6.89
C ARG A 329 -8.91 25.44 6.20
N LEU A 330 -9.82 24.48 6.15
CA LEU A 330 -9.58 23.21 5.44
C LEU A 330 -9.25 23.44 3.95
N ASP A 331 -9.94 24.35 3.28
CA ASP A 331 -9.70 24.70 1.89
C ASP A 331 -8.27 25.22 1.66
N ARG A 332 -7.76 26.05 2.58
CA ARG A 332 -6.38 26.56 2.53
C ARG A 332 -5.36 25.42 2.65
N ALA A 333 -5.56 24.51 3.61
CA ALA A 333 -4.72 23.35 3.76
C ALA A 333 -4.69 22.50 2.48
N MET A 334 -5.85 22.22 1.89
CA MET A 334 -5.98 21.45 0.65
C MET A 334 -5.24 22.11 -0.51
N VAL A 335 -5.38 23.42 -0.72
CA VAL A 335 -4.68 24.15 -1.79
C VAL A 335 -3.16 24.15 -1.58
N THR A 336 -2.70 24.36 -0.34
CA THR A 336 -1.27 24.28 0.00
C THR A 336 -0.71 22.88 -0.30
N THR A 337 -1.44 21.85 0.10
CA THR A 337 -1.07 20.44 -0.14
C THR A 337 -1.04 20.11 -1.63
N ALA A 338 -1.99 20.64 -2.42
CA ALA A 338 -2.00 20.47 -3.88
C ALA A 338 -0.73 21.03 -4.54
N TRP A 339 -0.27 22.19 -4.09
CA TRP A 339 0.97 22.79 -4.57
C TRP A 339 2.23 22.07 -4.06
N GLY A 340 2.20 21.48 -2.87
CA GLY A 340 3.25 20.59 -2.36
C GLY A 340 3.43 19.39 -3.28
N GLY A 341 2.36 18.64 -3.55
CA GLY A 341 2.38 17.50 -4.46
C GLY A 341 2.87 17.85 -5.89
N ALA A 342 2.55 19.06 -6.38
CA ALA A 342 3.04 19.52 -7.67
C ALA A 342 4.54 19.84 -7.69
N LYS A 343 5.16 20.12 -6.53
CA LYS A 343 6.61 20.35 -6.42
C LYS A 343 7.39 19.03 -6.35
N ASP A 344 6.78 18.01 -5.81
CA ASP A 344 7.41 16.69 -5.61
C ASP A 344 7.35 15.82 -6.88
N GLY A 345 6.64 16.27 -7.94
CA GLY A 345 6.52 15.56 -9.21
C GLY A 345 7.64 15.86 -10.18
N ASP A 346 8.16 14.84 -10.87
CA ASP A 346 9.07 14.96 -12.01
C ASP A 346 8.38 15.62 -13.20
N LEU A 347 7.05 15.47 -13.30
CA LEU A 347 6.20 15.99 -14.35
C LEU A 347 4.83 16.39 -13.79
N VAL A 348 4.26 17.45 -14.31
CA VAL A 348 2.95 17.97 -13.90
C VAL A 348 1.95 17.85 -15.06
N LEU A 349 0.87 17.08 -14.85
CA LEU A 349 -0.29 17.04 -15.75
C LEU A 349 -1.29 18.11 -15.33
N VAL A 350 -1.52 19.07 -16.20
CA VAL A 350 -2.48 20.18 -15.99
C VAL A 350 -3.78 19.82 -16.68
N LEU A 351 -4.81 19.47 -15.89
CA LEU A 351 -6.11 19.05 -16.42
C LEU A 351 -7.05 20.24 -16.60
N ILE A 352 -7.56 20.37 -17.80
CA ILE A 352 -8.61 21.33 -18.18
C ILE A 352 -9.85 20.56 -18.67
N ASP A 353 -11.00 20.92 -18.13
CA ASP A 353 -12.29 20.39 -18.57
C ASP A 353 -12.69 21.03 -19.90
N ALA A 354 -12.81 20.23 -20.96
CA ALA A 354 -13.12 20.70 -22.31
C ALA A 354 -14.46 21.43 -22.40
N GLU A 355 -15.48 21.00 -21.64
CA GLU A 355 -16.81 21.60 -21.63
C GLU A 355 -16.81 22.98 -20.95
N ARG A 356 -16.07 23.11 -19.83
CA ARG A 356 -15.97 24.36 -19.07
C ARG A 356 -15.00 25.37 -19.69
N GLY A 357 -13.95 24.87 -20.34
CA GLY A 357 -12.90 25.69 -20.93
C GLY A 357 -12.12 26.55 -19.92
N ILE A 358 -11.63 27.69 -20.41
CA ILE A 358 -10.84 28.65 -19.61
C ILE A 358 -11.79 29.60 -18.89
N ARG A 359 -12.32 29.17 -17.75
CA ARG A 359 -13.23 30.01 -16.94
C ARG A 359 -12.96 29.82 -15.46
N GLY A 360 -13.03 30.92 -14.69
CA GLY A 360 -12.96 30.90 -13.23
C GLY A 360 -11.66 30.27 -12.70
N GLU A 361 -11.77 29.13 -11.99
CA GLU A 361 -10.64 28.47 -11.35
C GLU A 361 -9.62 27.92 -12.36
N ALA A 362 -10.07 27.51 -13.56
CA ALA A 362 -9.16 27.06 -14.62
C ALA A 362 -8.32 28.23 -15.17
N GLU A 363 -8.90 29.40 -15.31
CA GLU A 363 -8.19 30.62 -15.73
C GLU A 363 -7.17 31.05 -14.69
N ALA A 364 -7.58 31.15 -13.42
CA ALA A 364 -6.66 31.47 -12.33
C ALA A 364 -5.51 30.48 -12.20
N LEU A 365 -5.75 29.18 -12.47
CA LEU A 365 -4.71 28.17 -12.49
C LEU A 365 -3.70 28.42 -13.62
N LEU A 366 -4.18 28.71 -14.83
CA LEU A 366 -3.31 28.99 -15.97
C LEU A 366 -2.45 30.23 -15.75
N ASP A 367 -3.02 31.29 -15.18
CA ASP A 367 -2.29 32.51 -14.82
C ASP A 367 -1.19 32.23 -13.79
N LEU A 368 -1.43 31.36 -12.80
CA LEU A 368 -0.41 30.91 -11.83
C LEU A 368 0.68 30.03 -12.44
N LEU A 369 0.39 29.33 -13.55
CA LEU A 369 1.31 28.44 -14.23
C LEU A 369 2.15 29.16 -15.31
N ALA A 370 1.77 30.37 -15.71
CA ALA A 370 2.45 31.14 -16.74
C ALA A 370 3.93 31.38 -16.40
N ASP A 371 4.21 31.74 -15.15
CA ASP A 371 5.56 32.06 -14.65
C ASP A 371 6.29 30.87 -14.03
N ARG A 372 5.66 29.68 -13.97
CA ARG A 372 6.29 28.50 -13.39
C ARG A 372 7.13 27.73 -14.38
N HIS A 373 8.37 27.46 -14.01
CA HIS A 373 9.28 26.57 -14.72
C HIS A 373 9.03 25.11 -14.28
N GLY A 374 9.38 24.17 -15.15
CA GLY A 374 9.24 22.71 -14.91
C GLY A 374 8.48 22.03 -16.05
N HIS A 375 8.53 20.71 -16.07
CA HIS A 375 7.92 19.90 -17.12
C HIS A 375 6.40 19.87 -16.93
N LYS A 376 5.67 20.54 -17.83
CA LYS A 376 4.21 20.70 -17.77
C LYS A 376 3.56 20.16 -19.03
N VAL A 377 2.62 19.27 -18.86
CA VAL A 377 1.81 18.67 -19.94
C VAL A 377 0.36 19.08 -19.79
N LEU A 378 -0.21 19.61 -20.84
CA LEU A 378 -1.63 19.96 -20.89
C LEU A 378 -2.46 18.72 -21.19
N VAL A 379 -3.51 18.47 -20.39
CA VAL A 379 -4.48 17.40 -20.60
C VAL A 379 -5.87 18.00 -20.71
N ILE A 380 -6.40 18.08 -21.91
CA ILE A 380 -7.77 18.50 -22.16
C ILE A 380 -8.66 17.28 -22.02
N ASN A 381 -9.38 17.22 -20.90
CA ASN A 381 -10.22 16.08 -20.51
C ASN A 381 -11.71 16.30 -20.88
N LYS A 382 -12.48 15.23 -20.92
CA LYS A 382 -13.91 15.17 -21.24
C LYS A 382 -14.21 15.55 -22.70
N ILE A 383 -13.33 15.16 -23.61
CA ILE A 383 -13.53 15.42 -25.04
C ILE A 383 -14.78 14.73 -25.61
N ASP A 384 -15.31 13.74 -24.92
CA ASP A 384 -16.58 13.05 -25.22
C ASP A 384 -17.82 13.96 -25.08
N GLN A 385 -17.69 15.08 -24.37
CA GLN A 385 -18.79 16.03 -24.11
C GLN A 385 -18.81 17.25 -25.05
N VAL A 386 -17.81 17.38 -25.94
CA VAL A 386 -17.67 18.55 -26.80
C VAL A 386 -17.41 18.16 -28.26
N LYS A 387 -17.69 19.10 -29.17
CA LYS A 387 -17.38 18.91 -30.59
C LYS A 387 -15.88 19.10 -30.86
N ARG A 388 -15.33 18.31 -31.79
CA ARG A 388 -13.89 18.34 -32.11
C ARG A 388 -13.38 19.72 -32.52
N ASP A 389 -14.16 20.48 -33.27
CA ASP A 389 -13.78 21.80 -33.77
C ASP A 389 -13.51 22.80 -32.62
N THR A 390 -14.19 22.65 -31.48
CA THR A 390 -14.00 23.51 -30.32
C THR A 390 -12.72 23.22 -29.58
N LEU A 391 -12.16 22.02 -29.69
CA LEU A 391 -10.94 21.61 -28.99
C LEU A 391 -9.70 22.36 -29.50
N LEU A 392 -9.60 22.58 -30.82
CA LEU A 392 -8.45 23.29 -31.41
C LEU A 392 -8.41 24.76 -30.96
N ALA A 393 -9.58 25.42 -30.97
CA ALA A 393 -9.69 26.80 -30.48
C ALA A 393 -9.37 26.90 -28.98
N LEU A 394 -9.86 25.95 -28.19
CA LEU A 394 -9.57 25.89 -26.76
C LEU A 394 -8.07 25.69 -26.50
N THR A 395 -7.43 24.76 -27.23
CA THR A 395 -5.99 24.50 -27.11
C THR A 395 -5.17 25.75 -27.42
N ALA A 396 -5.47 26.44 -28.52
CA ALA A 396 -4.79 27.68 -28.90
C ALA A 396 -4.91 28.75 -27.79
N ALA A 397 -6.12 28.98 -27.27
CA ALA A 397 -6.36 29.94 -26.20
C ALA A 397 -5.63 29.58 -24.88
N ILE A 398 -5.45 28.27 -24.57
CA ILE A 398 -4.69 27.85 -23.39
C ILE A 398 -3.19 28.13 -23.60
N HIS A 399 -2.65 27.83 -24.78
CA HIS A 399 -1.24 28.06 -25.09
C HIS A 399 -0.86 29.56 -25.14
N GLU A 400 -1.82 30.45 -25.41
CA GLU A 400 -1.63 31.91 -25.27
C GLU A 400 -1.41 32.32 -23.80
N LYS A 401 -2.02 31.63 -22.83
CA LYS A 401 -1.91 31.93 -21.41
C LYS A 401 -0.71 31.28 -20.71
N ALA A 402 -0.39 30.05 -21.06
CA ALA A 402 0.71 29.30 -20.43
C ALA A 402 1.40 28.36 -21.42
N LYS A 403 2.71 28.13 -21.24
CA LYS A 403 3.47 27.21 -22.08
C LYS A 403 3.43 25.79 -21.52
N PHE A 404 3.27 24.82 -22.40
CA PHE A 404 3.26 23.40 -22.12
C PHE A 404 4.21 22.68 -23.07
N ASP A 405 4.85 21.62 -22.61
CA ASP A 405 5.78 20.81 -23.40
C ASP A 405 5.04 19.92 -24.39
N GLU A 406 3.86 19.42 -24.00
CA GLU A 406 3.01 18.57 -24.83
C GLU A 406 1.52 18.78 -24.47
N THR A 407 0.62 18.35 -25.37
CA THR A 407 -0.84 18.48 -25.18
C THR A 407 -1.56 17.19 -25.56
N PHE A 408 -2.36 16.66 -24.64
CA PHE A 408 -3.20 15.48 -24.86
C PHE A 408 -4.68 15.84 -24.75
N MET A 409 -5.47 15.27 -25.65
CA MET A 409 -6.93 15.37 -25.65
C MET A 409 -7.50 14.00 -25.29
N ILE A 410 -8.15 13.90 -24.11
CA ILE A 410 -8.55 12.62 -23.55
C ILE A 410 -10.00 12.62 -23.07
N SER A 411 -10.56 11.42 -22.92
CA SER A 411 -11.70 11.16 -22.06
C SER A 411 -11.27 10.18 -20.96
N ALA A 412 -11.09 10.68 -19.75
CA ALA A 412 -10.78 9.85 -18.59
C ALA A 412 -11.90 8.85 -18.25
N LEU A 413 -13.12 9.09 -18.73
CA LEU A 413 -14.26 8.23 -18.47
C LEU A 413 -14.25 6.95 -19.33
N ASN A 414 -13.90 7.07 -20.61
CA ASN A 414 -13.92 5.96 -21.57
C ASN A 414 -12.52 5.51 -22.02
N GLY A 415 -11.45 6.14 -21.53
CA GLY A 415 -10.07 5.79 -21.83
C GLY A 415 -9.52 6.33 -23.16
N SER A 416 -10.31 7.07 -23.93
CA SER A 416 -9.86 7.63 -25.21
C SER A 416 -8.68 8.58 -25.01
N GLY A 417 -7.59 8.42 -25.77
CA GLY A 417 -6.35 9.21 -25.67
C GLY A 417 -5.47 8.90 -24.44
N CYS A 418 -5.93 8.05 -23.51
CA CYS A 418 -5.16 7.71 -22.30
C CYS A 418 -3.92 6.86 -22.61
N LYS A 419 -3.98 6.01 -23.65
CA LYS A 419 -2.84 5.20 -24.05
C LYS A 419 -1.68 6.07 -24.55
N ASP A 420 -1.94 7.04 -25.42
CA ASP A 420 -0.93 7.95 -25.95
C ASP A 420 -0.27 8.78 -24.82
N LEU A 421 -1.06 9.18 -23.82
CA LEU A 421 -0.56 9.82 -22.62
C LEU A 421 0.36 8.90 -21.83
N MET A 422 0.01 7.62 -21.61
CA MET A 422 0.84 6.65 -20.92
C MET A 422 2.15 6.37 -21.68
N ASP A 423 2.08 6.21 -23.00
CA ASP A 423 3.25 5.99 -23.87
C ASP A 423 4.22 7.19 -23.81
N TYR A 424 3.70 8.40 -23.73
CA TYR A 424 4.51 9.62 -23.55
C TYR A 424 5.17 9.66 -22.17
N LEU A 425 4.42 9.42 -21.10
CA LEU A 425 4.94 9.42 -19.74
C LEU A 425 6.04 8.37 -19.56
N ALA A 426 5.83 7.17 -20.11
CA ALA A 426 6.81 6.09 -20.04
C ALA A 426 8.15 6.44 -20.72
N LYS A 427 8.12 7.25 -21.77
CA LYS A 427 9.32 7.70 -22.49
C LYS A 427 10.00 8.90 -21.83
N THR A 428 9.22 9.73 -21.15
CA THR A 428 9.70 11.02 -20.63
C THR A 428 10.27 10.92 -19.22
N LEU A 429 9.73 10.02 -18.39
CA LEU A 429 10.19 9.85 -17.02
C LEU A 429 11.65 9.40 -16.95
N PRO A 430 12.40 9.77 -15.90
CA PRO A 430 13.81 9.48 -15.77
C PRO A 430 14.09 7.97 -15.65
N GLU A 431 15.27 7.56 -16.05
CA GLU A 431 15.80 6.23 -15.78
C GLU A 431 16.07 6.08 -14.29
N GLY A 432 15.59 4.99 -13.71
CA GLY A 432 15.73 4.73 -12.28
C GLY A 432 15.01 3.46 -11.84
N PRO A 433 15.30 3.02 -10.60
CA PRO A 433 14.62 1.86 -10.01
C PRO A 433 13.16 2.21 -9.67
N TRP A 434 12.30 1.20 -9.63
CA TRP A 434 10.93 1.37 -9.18
C TRP A 434 10.86 1.68 -7.70
N TYR A 435 9.97 2.58 -7.31
CA TYR A 435 9.77 3.01 -5.92
C TYR A 435 8.89 2.06 -5.12
N TYR A 436 8.00 1.32 -5.82
CA TYR A 436 7.01 0.44 -5.21
C TYR A 436 7.06 -0.96 -5.82
N PRO A 437 6.66 -2.00 -5.09
CA PRO A 437 6.48 -3.35 -5.64
C PRO A 437 5.56 -3.34 -6.87
N GLU A 438 5.77 -4.29 -7.79
CA GLU A 438 5.06 -4.38 -9.06
C GLU A 438 3.54 -4.57 -8.89
N ASP A 439 3.13 -5.27 -7.85
CA ASP A 439 1.73 -5.55 -7.51
C ASP A 439 1.05 -4.45 -6.70
N GLN A 440 1.77 -3.41 -6.31
CA GLN A 440 1.23 -2.31 -5.53
C GLN A 440 0.61 -1.24 -6.43
N ILE A 441 -0.70 -1.05 -6.32
CA ILE A 441 -1.47 -0.08 -7.11
C ILE A 441 -1.72 1.26 -6.39
N SER A 442 -1.49 1.33 -5.08
CA SER A 442 -1.64 2.55 -4.28
C SER A 442 -0.88 2.44 -2.96
N ASP A 443 -0.49 3.57 -2.39
CA ASP A 443 0.05 3.68 -1.03
C ASP A 443 -1.04 3.91 0.03
N LEU A 444 -2.31 4.01 -0.39
CA LEU A 444 -3.44 4.27 0.52
C LEU A 444 -3.81 3.01 1.30
N PRO A 445 -3.76 3.00 2.64
CA PRO A 445 -4.20 1.85 3.42
C PRO A 445 -5.66 1.48 3.14
N MET A 446 -5.98 0.17 3.07
CA MET A 446 -7.34 -0.32 2.80
C MET A 446 -8.40 0.21 3.76
N ARG A 447 -8.03 0.45 5.02
CA ARG A 447 -8.93 1.11 6.01
C ARG A 447 -9.34 2.51 5.57
N GLN A 448 -8.38 3.28 5.03
CA GLN A 448 -8.61 4.65 4.58
C GLN A 448 -9.38 4.67 3.25
N LEU A 449 -9.03 3.81 2.30
CA LEU A 449 -9.77 3.66 1.05
C LEU A 449 -11.24 3.30 1.31
N SER A 450 -11.51 2.39 2.25
CA SER A 450 -12.88 2.01 2.63
C SER A 450 -13.66 3.18 3.25
N ALA A 451 -13.01 4.05 4.04
CA ALA A 451 -13.63 5.27 4.55
C ALA A 451 -13.94 6.27 3.44
N GLU A 452 -13.01 6.43 2.48
CA GLU A 452 -13.20 7.29 1.33
C GLU A 452 -14.36 6.80 0.42
N ILE A 453 -14.48 5.50 0.18
CA ILE A 453 -15.62 4.93 -0.56
C ILE A 453 -16.94 5.28 0.14
N THR A 454 -17.02 5.15 1.45
CA THR A 454 -18.22 5.52 2.20
C THR A 454 -18.47 7.04 2.12
N ARG A 455 -17.42 7.86 2.15
CA ARG A 455 -17.51 9.30 1.95
C ARG A 455 -18.00 9.66 0.55
N GLU A 456 -17.59 8.93 -0.47
CA GLU A 456 -18.13 9.09 -1.84
C GLU A 456 -19.64 8.83 -1.88
N LYS A 457 -20.12 7.72 -1.29
CA LYS A 457 -21.57 7.40 -1.28
C LYS A 457 -22.37 8.44 -0.48
N LEU A 458 -21.76 8.97 0.57
CA LEU A 458 -22.34 10.07 1.32
C LEU A 458 -22.40 11.35 0.46
N PHE A 459 -21.34 11.69 -0.28
CA PHE A 459 -21.30 12.80 -1.22
C PHE A 459 -22.36 12.69 -2.32
N LEU A 460 -22.57 11.50 -2.87
CA LEU A 460 -23.55 11.28 -3.93
C LEU A 460 -25.00 11.46 -3.45
N ARG A 461 -25.29 11.09 -2.19
CA ARG A 461 -26.66 11.11 -1.65
C ARG A 461 -27.07 12.36 -0.90
N LEU A 462 -26.12 13.04 -0.28
CA LEU A 462 -26.41 14.25 0.48
C LEU A 462 -26.27 15.50 -0.41
N HIS A 463 -27.01 16.55 -0.06
CA HIS A 463 -27.05 17.78 -0.84
C HIS A 463 -26.56 18.98 -0.02
N GLN A 464 -26.40 20.13 -0.67
CA GLN A 464 -25.97 21.40 -0.10
C GLN A 464 -24.58 21.31 0.59
N GLU A 465 -24.42 21.90 1.75
CA GLU A 465 -23.17 22.00 2.50
C GLU A 465 -22.80 20.74 3.32
N LEU A 466 -23.75 19.82 3.50
CA LEU A 466 -23.58 18.68 4.40
C LEU A 466 -22.44 17.71 3.99
N PRO A 467 -22.23 17.39 2.71
CA PRO A 467 -21.08 16.60 2.29
C PRO A 467 -19.75 17.19 2.73
N TYR A 468 -19.62 18.52 2.68
CA TYR A 468 -18.40 19.24 3.02
C TYR A 468 -18.17 19.35 4.53
N ALA A 469 -19.25 19.32 5.31
CA ALA A 469 -19.25 19.36 6.78
C ALA A 469 -19.22 17.97 7.43
N SER A 470 -18.95 16.93 6.67
CA SER A 470 -18.88 15.55 7.15
C SER A 470 -17.52 14.90 6.88
N HIS A 471 -17.13 13.99 7.78
CA HIS A 471 -15.93 13.19 7.67
C HIS A 471 -16.26 11.72 7.98
N VAL A 472 -15.58 10.79 7.33
CA VAL A 472 -15.75 9.35 7.57
C VAL A 472 -14.43 8.76 8.02
N GLU A 473 -14.49 7.97 9.07
CA GLU A 473 -13.33 7.33 9.67
C GLU A 473 -13.62 5.85 9.93
N THR A 474 -12.64 4.99 9.67
CA THR A 474 -12.71 3.57 10.00
C THR A 474 -12.15 3.33 11.40
N GLU A 475 -13.02 3.22 12.42
CA GLU A 475 -12.63 2.96 13.80
C GLU A 475 -12.28 1.48 14.03
N GLY A 476 -12.99 0.55 13.39
CA GLY A 476 -12.81 -0.89 13.57
C GLY A 476 -12.60 -1.65 12.25
N TRP A 477 -11.63 -2.56 12.26
CA TRP A 477 -11.35 -3.47 11.15
C TRP A 477 -10.98 -4.84 11.70
N VAL A 478 -11.81 -5.85 11.47
CA VAL A 478 -11.62 -7.19 12.02
C VAL A 478 -11.84 -8.24 10.94
N GLU A 479 -10.80 -8.96 10.59
CA GLU A 479 -10.90 -10.15 9.76
C GLU A 479 -11.48 -11.29 10.60
N LYS A 480 -12.52 -11.94 10.11
CA LYS A 480 -13.16 -13.07 10.77
C LYS A 480 -12.59 -14.40 10.28
N LYS A 481 -12.78 -15.45 11.07
CA LYS A 481 -12.31 -16.81 10.75
C LYS A 481 -12.92 -17.39 9.47
N ASP A 482 -14.08 -16.91 9.05
CA ASP A 482 -14.78 -17.33 7.83
C ASP A 482 -14.30 -16.59 6.56
N GLY A 483 -13.21 -15.82 6.66
CA GLY A 483 -12.68 -15.01 5.56
C GLY A 483 -13.47 -13.73 5.29
N SER A 484 -14.50 -13.42 6.09
CA SER A 484 -15.21 -12.14 5.96
C SER A 484 -14.54 -11.05 6.80
N VAL A 485 -14.73 -9.79 6.40
CA VAL A 485 -14.21 -8.62 7.12
C VAL A 485 -15.36 -7.86 7.77
N ARG A 486 -15.21 -7.54 9.06
CA ARG A 486 -16.08 -6.62 9.79
C ARG A 486 -15.42 -5.25 9.84
N ILE A 487 -16.12 -4.25 9.30
CA ILE A 487 -15.67 -2.87 9.25
C ILE A 487 -16.65 -2.01 10.04
N GLU A 488 -16.13 -1.20 10.95
CA GLU A 488 -16.90 -0.22 11.70
C GLU A 488 -16.42 1.17 11.32
N GLN A 489 -17.35 2.00 10.84
CA GLN A 489 -17.04 3.35 10.40
C GLN A 489 -17.93 4.35 11.11
N VAL A 490 -17.37 5.52 11.38
CA VAL A 490 -18.07 6.65 11.97
C VAL A 490 -18.12 7.80 10.99
N ILE A 491 -19.33 8.31 10.78
CA ILE A 491 -19.59 9.54 10.03
C ILE A 491 -19.70 10.66 11.06
N TYR A 492 -18.73 11.55 11.06
CA TYR A 492 -18.73 12.76 11.90
C TYR A 492 -19.46 13.88 11.19
N VAL A 493 -20.30 14.60 11.93
CA VAL A 493 -21.01 15.79 11.51
C VAL A 493 -20.92 16.85 12.60
N GLU A 494 -21.12 18.13 12.27
CA GLU A 494 -20.93 19.23 13.22
C GLU A 494 -22.14 19.47 14.14
N ARG A 495 -23.36 19.09 13.72
CA ARG A 495 -24.62 19.44 14.41
C ARG A 495 -25.63 18.30 14.37
N ASP A 496 -26.52 18.25 15.37
CA ASP A 496 -27.61 17.26 15.45
C ASP A 496 -28.58 17.30 14.26
N SER A 497 -28.85 18.49 13.71
CA SER A 497 -29.66 18.65 12.50
C SER A 497 -29.05 17.89 11.30
N GLN A 498 -27.73 17.95 11.15
CA GLN A 498 -26.98 17.24 10.12
C GLN A 498 -27.03 15.73 10.35
N LYS A 499 -26.89 15.28 11.62
CA LYS A 499 -27.04 13.87 11.99
C LYS A 499 -28.40 13.31 11.58
N LYS A 500 -29.48 14.06 11.82
CA LYS A 500 -30.84 13.67 11.39
C LYS A 500 -30.94 13.49 9.87
N ILE A 501 -30.29 14.35 9.09
CA ILE A 501 -30.30 14.28 7.62
C ILE A 501 -29.49 13.06 7.14
N VAL A 502 -28.32 12.79 7.72
CA VAL A 502 -27.49 11.61 7.37
C VAL A 502 -28.21 10.31 7.71
N LEU A 503 -28.89 10.25 8.84
CA LEU A 503 -29.71 9.09 9.20
C LEU A 503 -30.89 8.92 8.23
N GLY A 504 -31.57 10.01 7.88
CA GLY A 504 -32.80 10.00 7.08
C GLY A 504 -34.02 9.50 7.86
N HIS A 505 -35.17 9.51 7.18
CA HIS A 505 -36.40 9.01 7.77
C HIS A 505 -36.25 7.52 8.10
N LYS A 506 -36.48 7.14 9.36
CA LYS A 506 -36.34 5.76 9.85
C LYS A 506 -35.00 5.08 9.50
N GLY A 507 -33.92 5.85 9.27
CA GLY A 507 -32.60 5.31 8.93
C GLY A 507 -32.41 4.92 7.46
N GLU A 508 -33.29 5.32 6.57
CA GLU A 508 -33.25 4.92 5.14
C GLU A 508 -31.99 5.45 4.43
N THR A 509 -31.59 6.70 4.70
CA THR A 509 -30.43 7.31 4.04
C THR A 509 -29.12 6.59 4.42
N ILE A 510 -28.88 6.40 5.73
CA ILE A 510 -27.67 5.71 6.19
C ILE A 510 -27.64 4.23 5.75
N LYS A 511 -28.80 3.56 5.74
CA LYS A 511 -28.92 2.19 5.24
C LYS A 511 -28.51 2.07 3.78
N ALA A 512 -28.97 2.99 2.95
CA ALA A 512 -28.66 3.01 1.53
C ALA A 512 -27.20 3.39 1.26
N ILE A 513 -26.61 4.32 2.04
CA ILE A 513 -25.16 4.60 2.01
C ILE A 513 -24.38 3.34 2.36
N GLY A 514 -24.72 2.70 3.49
CA GLY A 514 -24.04 1.50 3.95
C GLY A 514 -24.15 0.32 2.98
N GLN A 515 -25.28 0.14 2.32
CA GLN A 515 -25.45 -0.91 1.31
C GLN A 515 -24.57 -0.68 0.08
N ALA A 516 -24.54 0.55 -0.45
CA ALA A 516 -23.72 0.90 -1.60
C ALA A 516 -22.22 0.81 -1.27
N SER A 517 -21.80 1.32 -0.11
CA SER A 517 -20.41 1.24 0.36
C SER A 517 -19.96 -0.20 0.56
N ARG A 518 -20.77 -1.01 1.25
CA ARG A 518 -20.47 -2.42 1.50
C ARG A 518 -20.27 -3.21 0.20
N LYS A 519 -21.11 -2.97 -0.80
CA LYS A 519 -21.03 -3.65 -2.09
C LYS A 519 -19.69 -3.37 -2.75
N GLU A 520 -19.32 -2.11 -2.87
CA GLU A 520 -18.08 -1.70 -3.54
C GLU A 520 -16.82 -2.07 -2.76
N ILE A 521 -16.83 -1.94 -1.43
CA ILE A 521 -15.71 -2.39 -0.60
C ILE A 521 -15.53 -3.91 -0.73
N ALA A 522 -16.61 -4.69 -0.79
CA ALA A 522 -16.54 -6.14 -0.98
C ALA A 522 -15.97 -6.53 -2.35
N GLU A 523 -16.30 -5.79 -3.40
CA GLU A 523 -15.75 -5.97 -4.75
C GLU A 523 -14.25 -5.68 -4.79
N ILE A 524 -13.79 -4.61 -4.13
CA ILE A 524 -12.36 -4.23 -4.09
C ILE A 524 -11.54 -5.22 -3.24
N LEU A 525 -12.08 -5.69 -2.12
CA LEU A 525 -11.40 -6.64 -1.24
C LEU A 525 -11.48 -8.09 -1.75
N ASP A 526 -12.34 -8.36 -2.73
CA ASP A 526 -12.72 -9.73 -3.14
C ASP A 526 -13.10 -10.63 -1.95
N GLN A 527 -13.82 -10.03 -0.98
CA GLN A 527 -14.19 -10.68 0.28
C GLN A 527 -15.59 -10.24 0.73
N LYS A 528 -16.23 -11.08 1.53
CA LYS A 528 -17.50 -10.74 2.17
C LYS A 528 -17.28 -9.68 3.26
N VAL A 529 -17.97 -8.54 3.13
CA VAL A 529 -17.84 -7.40 4.05
C VAL A 529 -19.09 -7.23 4.90
N HIS A 530 -18.89 -7.02 6.20
CA HIS A 530 -19.89 -6.59 7.16
C HIS A 530 -19.60 -5.16 7.59
N LEU A 531 -20.27 -4.19 6.95
CA LEU A 531 -20.08 -2.77 7.23
C LEU A 531 -21.11 -2.27 8.23
N PHE A 532 -20.64 -1.60 9.29
CA PHE A 532 -21.44 -0.93 10.31
C PHE A 532 -21.12 0.56 10.29
N LEU A 533 -22.15 1.37 10.11
CA LEU A 533 -22.03 2.83 10.06
C LEU A 533 -22.66 3.45 11.30
N PHE A 534 -21.92 4.33 11.95
CA PHE A 534 -22.37 5.13 13.08
C PHE A 534 -22.32 6.62 12.72
N VAL A 535 -23.22 7.44 13.27
CA VAL A 535 -23.18 8.90 13.08
C VAL A 535 -22.97 9.56 14.42
N LYS A 536 -21.85 10.27 14.57
CA LYS A 536 -21.51 11.02 15.78
C LYS A 536 -21.48 12.52 15.48
N VAL A 537 -21.97 13.31 16.41
CA VAL A 537 -21.83 14.78 16.37
C VAL A 537 -20.53 15.15 17.06
N ARG A 538 -19.69 15.92 16.36
CA ARG A 538 -18.45 16.48 16.90
C ARG A 538 -18.35 17.93 16.42
N GLU A 539 -18.65 18.84 17.30
CA GLU A 539 -18.57 20.27 17.03
C GLU A 539 -17.15 20.67 16.64
N ASN A 540 -17.02 21.54 15.64
CA ASN A 540 -15.73 22.08 15.19
C ASN A 540 -14.66 21.05 14.77
N TRP A 541 -15.04 19.84 14.31
CA TRP A 541 -14.08 18.84 13.84
C TRP A 541 -13.14 19.37 12.73
N GLY A 542 -13.63 20.30 11.92
CA GLY A 542 -12.86 20.97 10.88
C GLY A 542 -11.75 21.92 11.39
N ASN A 543 -11.62 22.13 12.71
CA ASN A 543 -10.56 22.89 13.36
C ASN A 543 -9.67 22.03 14.26
N ASP A 544 -9.78 20.72 14.22
CA ASP A 544 -9.00 19.78 15.02
C ASP A 544 -7.68 19.43 14.31
N PRO A 545 -6.50 19.84 14.81
CA PRO A 545 -5.21 19.58 14.18
C PRO A 545 -4.89 18.09 13.96
N GLU A 546 -5.44 17.21 14.82
CA GLU A 546 -5.23 15.77 14.71
C GLU A 546 -5.87 15.22 13.43
N ARG A 547 -7.05 15.73 13.06
CA ARG A 547 -7.75 15.35 11.83
C ARG A 547 -7.01 15.79 10.56
N TYR A 548 -6.34 16.93 10.60
CA TYR A 548 -5.51 17.36 9.47
C TYR A 548 -4.33 16.40 9.27
N ARG A 549 -3.68 15.95 10.35
CA ARG A 549 -2.61 14.94 10.27
C ARG A 549 -3.10 13.61 9.73
N GLU A 550 -4.27 13.13 10.18
CA GLU A 550 -4.89 11.90 9.68
C GLU A 550 -5.24 11.99 8.19
N MET A 551 -5.63 13.16 7.70
CA MET A 551 -5.85 13.43 6.28
C MET A 551 -4.56 13.72 5.52
N GLY A 552 -3.38 13.70 6.14
CA GLY A 552 -2.12 14.06 5.50
C GLY A 552 -2.03 15.56 5.13
N LEU A 553 -2.78 16.42 5.81
CA LEU A 553 -2.81 17.86 5.59
C LEU A 553 -2.02 18.61 6.67
N GLU A 554 -1.33 19.68 6.28
CA GLU A 554 -0.75 20.62 7.24
C GLU A 554 -1.85 21.49 7.84
N PHE A 555 -1.82 21.65 9.17
CA PHE A 555 -2.77 22.53 9.84
C PHE A 555 -2.37 24.00 9.59
N PRO A 556 -3.20 24.81 8.92
CA PRO A 556 -2.88 26.22 8.66
C PRO A 556 -2.88 27.03 9.96
N HIS A 557 -1.82 27.76 10.19
CA HIS A 557 -1.68 28.70 11.31
C HIS A 557 -2.60 29.91 11.20
#